data_0ffa4bb86f8cb887cacdd7b798d6716d
#
_entry.id   0ffa4bb86f8cb887cacdd7b798d6716d
#
_cell.length_a   1.000
_cell.length_b   1.000
_cell.length_c   1.000
_cell.angle_alpha   90.00
_cell.angle_beta   90.00
_cell.angle_gamma   90.00
#
_symmetry.space_group_name_H-M   'P 1'
#
loop_
_entity.id
_entity.type
_entity.pdbx_description
1 polymer ?
#
loop_
_entity_poly.entity_id
_entity_poly.type
_entity_poly.pdbx_seq_one_letter_code
_entity_poly.pdbx_strand_id
1 'polypeptide(L)'
;MKKLIYFLALEAALLLGASCDKDSDNVPLYVNTWVTDSKSLLTFGGKSVDYGFYQINADKTFNLSFLANENVLEVLKTQILPRLEPSEKGDDDYIDEATESYKKELAERIKSVKINDAVIIIKGVYVVIPGKEDNVDLNIFMTKILKGMEIPIPTGTVFHLFNIAKDSMTLDNEAGDVENLQMKSLSSSGLKIGKTVDLSEILGE
;
A
#
# COMPACT_ATOMS: atom_id res chain seq x y z
N MET A 1 6.61 -0.99 -29.74
CA MET A 1 7.63 -1.61 -28.91
C MET A 1 8.58 -0.58 -28.24
N LYS A 2 8.07 0.55 -27.70
CA LYS A 2 8.90 1.55 -26.97
C LYS A 2 8.27 2.05 -25.67
N LYS A 3 7.16 1.46 -25.19
CA LYS A 3 6.49 1.86 -23.93
C LYS A 3 6.73 0.94 -22.74
N LEU A 4 7.43 -0.17 -22.95
CA LEU A 4 7.67 -1.18 -21.89
C LEU A 4 8.91 -0.90 -21.01
N ILE A 5 9.73 0.08 -21.37
CA ILE A 5 11.03 0.33 -20.69
C ILE A 5 10.86 1.29 -19.50
N TYR A 6 9.77 2.04 -19.42
CA TYR A 6 9.57 3.01 -18.34
C TYR A 6 9.03 2.42 -17.03
N PHE A 7 8.45 1.22 -17.06
CA PHE A 7 7.90 0.57 -15.87
C PHE A 7 8.95 -0.08 -14.96
N LEU A 8 10.07 -0.53 -15.51
CA LEU A 8 11.15 -1.19 -14.75
C LEU A 8 12.07 -0.22 -13.99
N ALA A 9 12.05 1.08 -14.32
CA ALA A 9 12.88 2.07 -13.65
C ALA A 9 12.25 2.66 -12.38
N LEU A 10 10.94 2.46 -12.15
CA LEU A 10 10.24 3.00 -10.99
C LEU A 10 10.33 2.10 -9.74
N GLU A 11 10.56 0.81 -9.93
CA GLU A 11 10.65 -0.14 -8.81
C GLU A 11 11.96 -0.02 -7.99
N ALA A 12 13.03 0.49 -8.60
CA ALA A 12 14.32 0.67 -7.91
C ALA A 12 14.42 1.97 -7.10
N ALA A 13 13.54 2.95 -7.33
CA ALA A 13 13.59 4.24 -6.65
C ALA A 13 12.88 4.26 -5.29
N LEU A 14 12.06 3.26 -4.98
CA LEU A 14 11.26 3.22 -3.75
C LEU A 14 12.03 2.70 -2.52
N LEU A 15 13.20 2.08 -2.72
CA LEU A 15 14.02 1.56 -1.61
C LEU A 15 15.23 2.43 -1.27
N LEU A 16 15.52 3.45 -2.06
CA LEU A 16 16.58 4.39 -1.79
C LEU A 16 15.97 5.75 -1.40
N GLY A 17 15.38 5.81 -0.22
CA GLY A 17 15.26 7.04 0.55
C GLY A 17 16.63 7.54 0.94
N ALA A 18 17.55 7.55 -0.01
CA ALA A 18 18.87 8.10 0.18
C ALA A 18 18.85 9.54 -0.30
N SER A 19 18.79 10.45 0.67
CA SER A 19 19.61 11.65 0.69
C SER A 19 19.99 12.20 -0.69
N CYS A 20 19.17 13.06 -1.26
CA CYS A 20 19.67 14.19 -2.00
C CYS A 20 19.55 15.43 -1.11
N ASP A 21 20.68 15.77 -0.50
CA ASP A 21 20.90 17.11 0.06
C ASP A 21 20.60 18.17 -1.00
N LYS A 22 19.62 18.96 -0.72
CA LYS A 22 19.46 20.41 -0.91
C LYS A 22 17.97 20.71 -1.02
N ASP A 23 17.42 21.26 0.02
CA ASP A 23 16.05 21.69 0.33
C ASP A 23 15.27 20.80 1.33
N SER A 24 15.98 20.13 2.25
CA SER A 24 15.37 19.27 3.30
C SER A 24 14.66 20.06 4.40
N ASP A 25 14.67 21.39 4.37
CA ASP A 25 14.19 22.19 5.50
C ASP A 25 12.66 22.36 5.56
N ASN A 26 11.89 21.77 4.60
CA ASN A 26 10.43 21.97 4.53
C ASN A 26 9.60 20.71 4.30
N VAL A 27 10.17 19.51 4.37
CA VAL A 27 9.35 18.27 4.25
C VAL A 27 8.66 18.04 5.59
N PRO A 28 7.31 17.98 5.63
CA PRO A 28 6.59 17.73 6.86
C PRO A 28 6.99 16.41 7.50
N LEU A 29 7.08 16.35 8.83
CA LEU A 29 7.51 15.15 9.57
C LEU A 29 6.62 13.92 9.32
N TYR A 30 5.35 14.12 8.97
CA TYR A 30 4.45 13.02 8.64
C TYR A 30 4.75 12.35 7.28
N VAL A 31 5.51 13.00 6.40
CA VAL A 31 5.95 12.45 5.11
C VAL A 31 7.08 11.46 5.37
N ASN A 32 6.72 10.19 5.45
CA ASN A 32 7.64 9.10 5.79
C ASN A 32 6.97 7.75 5.50
N THR A 33 7.72 6.66 5.69
CA THR A 33 7.16 5.31 5.82
C THR A 33 7.03 4.96 7.29
N TRP A 34 5.80 4.80 7.72
CA TRP A 34 5.42 4.50 9.08
C TRP A 34 5.04 3.04 9.23
N VAL A 35 5.44 2.43 10.33
CA VAL A 35 5.19 1.03 10.65
C VAL A 35 4.40 0.95 11.95
N THR A 36 3.44 0.06 12.03
CA THR A 36 2.73 -0.23 13.30
C THR A 36 3.73 -0.65 14.37
N ASP A 37 3.65 -0.07 15.57
CA ASP A 37 4.63 -0.30 16.65
C ASP A 37 4.52 -1.69 17.27
N SER A 38 3.38 -2.32 17.15
CA SER A 38 3.14 -3.66 17.71
C SER A 38 2.55 -4.59 16.66
N LYS A 39 2.65 -5.88 16.90
CA LYS A 39 1.90 -6.91 16.18
C LYS A 39 0.45 -6.50 16.15
N SER A 40 -0.03 -6.19 14.97
CA SER A 40 -1.15 -5.31 14.82
C SER A 40 -2.50 -5.99 14.99
N LEU A 41 -3.47 -5.16 15.30
CA LEU A 41 -4.88 -5.47 15.17
C LEU A 41 -5.34 -5.54 13.70
N LEU A 42 -4.43 -5.29 12.74
CA LEU A 42 -4.74 -5.33 11.33
C LEU A 42 -5.00 -6.76 10.87
N THR A 43 -5.98 -6.91 10.00
CA THR A 43 -6.32 -8.21 9.39
C THR A 43 -6.27 -8.11 7.87
N PHE A 44 -5.91 -9.23 7.25
CA PHE A 44 -5.97 -9.42 5.81
C PHE A 44 -6.67 -10.75 5.51
N GLY A 45 -7.80 -10.69 4.78
CA GLY A 45 -8.62 -11.87 4.52
C GLY A 45 -9.08 -12.60 5.79
N GLY A 46 -9.35 -11.85 6.87
CA GLY A 46 -9.76 -12.40 8.16
C GLY A 46 -8.63 -13.00 9.02
N LYS A 47 -7.37 -12.88 8.59
CA LYS A 47 -6.19 -13.34 9.33
C LYS A 47 -5.35 -12.16 9.80
N SER A 48 -4.76 -12.27 11.00
CA SER A 48 -3.90 -11.23 11.57
C SER A 48 -2.61 -11.09 10.77
N VAL A 49 -2.18 -9.84 10.57
CA VAL A 49 -0.88 -9.49 10.01
C VAL A 49 0.01 -8.91 11.09
N ASP A 50 1.34 -9.12 10.99
CA ASP A 50 2.25 -8.69 12.04
C ASP A 50 2.46 -7.18 12.01
N TYR A 51 2.64 -6.58 10.82
CA TYR A 51 2.91 -5.16 10.65
C TYR A 51 2.23 -4.60 9.41
N GLY A 52 1.67 -3.41 9.56
CA GLY A 52 1.22 -2.57 8.45
C GLY A 52 2.22 -1.43 8.20
N PHE A 53 2.36 -1.03 6.96
CA PHE A 53 3.16 0.11 6.54
C PHE A 53 2.26 1.15 5.89
N TYR A 54 2.41 2.39 6.35
CA TYR A 54 1.73 3.57 5.83
C TYR A 54 2.79 4.47 5.22
N GLN A 55 2.95 4.44 3.92
CA GLN A 55 3.88 5.30 3.20
C GLN A 55 3.15 6.57 2.77
N ILE A 56 3.54 7.70 3.35
CA ILE A 56 2.98 9.02 3.05
C ILE A 56 4.07 9.80 2.32
N ASN A 57 3.83 10.15 1.06
CA ASN A 57 4.82 10.75 0.18
C ASN A 57 4.62 12.27 0.04
N ALA A 58 5.70 12.99 -0.25
CA ALA A 58 5.67 14.44 -0.45
C ALA A 58 4.85 14.87 -1.69
N ASP A 59 4.75 14.01 -2.69
CA ASP A 59 3.96 14.21 -3.92
C ASP A 59 2.45 14.01 -3.73
N LYS A 60 2.00 13.82 -2.47
CA LYS A 60 0.60 13.58 -2.09
C LYS A 60 0.08 12.18 -2.45
N THR A 61 0.94 11.25 -2.78
CA THR A 61 0.58 9.83 -2.88
C THR A 61 0.74 9.13 -1.54
N PHE A 62 -0.02 8.06 -1.33
CA PHE A 62 0.18 7.16 -0.20
C PHE A 62 0.03 5.70 -0.62
N ASN A 63 0.68 4.81 0.13
CA ASN A 63 0.51 3.38 -0.01
C ASN A 63 0.25 2.76 1.37
N LEU A 64 -0.68 1.81 1.41
CA LEU A 64 -0.84 0.90 2.54
C LEU A 64 -0.32 -0.47 2.14
N SER A 65 0.55 -1.04 2.96
CA SER A 65 1.17 -2.33 2.71
C SER A 65 1.15 -3.18 3.97
N PHE A 66 1.23 -4.49 3.82
CA PHE A 66 1.47 -5.42 4.92
C PHE A 66 2.82 -6.11 4.78
N LEU A 67 3.46 -6.42 5.91
CA LEU A 67 4.60 -7.33 5.91
C LEU A 67 4.08 -8.76 5.71
N ALA A 68 4.54 -9.43 4.65
CA ALA A 68 4.13 -10.79 4.37
C ALA A 68 4.64 -11.74 5.45
N ASN A 69 3.73 -12.36 6.16
CA ASN A 69 3.92 -13.46 7.07
C ASN A 69 3.20 -14.71 6.53
N GLU A 70 3.19 -15.81 7.24
CA GLU A 70 2.50 -17.05 6.82
C GLU A 70 1.02 -16.83 6.56
N ASN A 71 0.33 -16.01 7.37
CA ASN A 71 -1.08 -15.69 7.21
C ASN A 71 -1.34 -14.93 5.91
N VAL A 72 -0.52 -13.92 5.60
CA VAL A 72 -0.63 -13.16 4.34
C VAL A 72 -0.43 -14.09 3.15
N LEU A 73 0.61 -14.93 3.18
CA LEU A 73 0.87 -15.89 2.11
C LEU A 73 -0.26 -16.88 1.92
N GLU A 74 -0.86 -17.36 3.02
CA GLU A 74 -2.00 -18.27 2.96
C GLU A 74 -3.21 -17.58 2.32
N VAL A 75 -3.55 -16.35 2.72
CA VAL A 75 -4.68 -15.60 2.11
C VAL A 75 -4.44 -15.37 0.63
N LEU A 76 -3.23 -14.93 0.25
CA LEU A 76 -2.89 -14.74 -1.16
C LEU A 76 -3.07 -16.02 -1.97
N LYS A 77 -2.61 -17.16 -1.43
CA LYS A 77 -2.68 -18.47 -2.09
C LYS A 77 -4.08 -19.04 -2.15
N THR A 78 -4.87 -18.92 -1.07
CA THR A 78 -6.15 -19.64 -0.95
C THR A 78 -7.36 -18.79 -1.30
N GLN A 79 -7.28 -17.48 -1.19
CA GLN A 79 -8.42 -16.59 -1.43
C GLN A 79 -8.24 -15.71 -2.67
N ILE A 80 -7.02 -15.29 -3.00
CA ILE A 80 -6.78 -14.34 -4.09
C ILE A 80 -6.38 -15.08 -5.37
N LEU A 81 -5.36 -15.93 -5.30
CA LEU A 81 -4.85 -16.65 -6.47
C LEU A 81 -5.94 -17.44 -7.24
N PRO A 82 -6.88 -18.15 -6.58
CA PRO A 82 -7.94 -18.87 -7.30
C PRO A 82 -8.89 -17.97 -8.10
N ARG A 83 -9.03 -16.70 -7.73
CA ARG A 83 -9.86 -15.73 -8.47
C ARG A 83 -9.22 -15.30 -9.81
N LEU A 84 -7.92 -15.50 -9.95
CA LEU A 84 -7.15 -15.19 -11.15
C LEU A 84 -7.00 -16.41 -12.09
N GLU A 85 -7.34 -17.62 -11.61
CA GLU A 85 -7.33 -18.78 -12.47
C GLU A 85 -8.49 -18.70 -13.46
N PRO A 86 -8.30 -19.14 -14.72
CA PRO A 86 -9.37 -19.16 -15.70
C PRO A 86 -10.54 -19.95 -15.15
N SER A 87 -11.72 -19.36 -15.06
CA SER A 87 -12.94 -20.12 -14.81
C SER A 87 -13.08 -21.13 -15.94
N GLU A 88 -13.41 -22.40 -15.62
CA GLU A 88 -13.78 -23.38 -16.64
C GLU A 88 -14.82 -22.73 -17.55
N LYS A 89 -14.49 -22.65 -18.84
CA LYS A 89 -15.24 -21.91 -19.85
C LYS A 89 -16.71 -22.31 -19.83
N GLY A 90 -17.59 -21.40 -19.41
CA GLY A 90 -18.95 -21.34 -19.90
C GLY A 90 -18.88 -20.85 -21.34
N ASP A 91 -19.63 -21.48 -22.24
CA ASP A 91 -19.55 -21.37 -23.70
C ASP A 91 -19.79 -19.96 -24.31
N ASP A 92 -19.99 -18.90 -23.51
CA ASP A 92 -20.45 -17.59 -23.99
C ASP A 92 -19.60 -16.36 -23.58
N ASP A 93 -18.53 -16.51 -22.79
CA ASP A 93 -17.71 -15.36 -22.41
C ASP A 93 -16.44 -15.26 -23.27
N TYR A 94 -16.48 -14.35 -24.26
CA TYR A 94 -15.30 -13.87 -24.96
C TYR A 94 -14.42 -13.08 -24.00
N ILE A 95 -13.53 -13.78 -23.31
CA ILE A 95 -12.51 -13.13 -22.48
C ILE A 95 -11.41 -12.67 -23.44
N ASP A 96 -11.16 -11.37 -23.44
CA ASP A 96 -10.10 -10.74 -24.20
C ASP A 96 -8.72 -11.31 -23.78
N GLU A 97 -7.87 -11.65 -24.77
CA GLU A 97 -6.51 -12.17 -24.55
C GLU A 97 -5.67 -11.25 -23.64
N ALA A 98 -5.93 -9.94 -23.68
CA ALA A 98 -5.27 -8.97 -22.83
C ALA A 98 -5.63 -9.18 -21.34
N THR A 99 -6.90 -9.46 -21.06
CA THR A 99 -7.38 -9.77 -19.70
C THR A 99 -6.76 -11.05 -19.14
N GLU A 100 -6.65 -12.10 -19.97
CA GLU A 100 -6.02 -13.35 -19.55
C GLU A 100 -4.51 -13.18 -19.31
N SER A 101 -3.82 -12.45 -20.17
CA SER A 101 -2.39 -12.14 -20.00
C SER A 101 -2.14 -11.36 -18.70
N TYR A 102 -3.00 -10.40 -18.40
CA TYR A 102 -2.94 -9.60 -17.18
C TYR A 102 -3.17 -10.44 -15.93
N LYS A 103 -4.20 -11.27 -15.90
CA LYS A 103 -4.46 -12.19 -14.78
C LYS A 103 -3.28 -13.13 -14.52
N LYS A 104 -2.66 -13.64 -15.59
CA LYS A 104 -1.47 -14.49 -15.47
C LYS A 104 -0.29 -13.74 -14.86
N GLU A 105 -0.04 -12.51 -15.29
CA GLU A 105 1.02 -11.67 -14.71
C GLU A 105 0.78 -11.44 -13.21
N LEU A 106 -0.46 -11.11 -12.82
CA LEU A 106 -0.84 -10.93 -11.42
C LEU A 106 -0.66 -12.21 -10.60
N ALA A 107 -1.05 -13.36 -11.15
CA ALA A 107 -0.85 -14.65 -10.50
C ALA A 107 0.66 -14.93 -10.25
N GLU A 108 1.52 -14.62 -11.20
CA GLU A 108 2.97 -14.77 -11.02
C GLU A 108 3.53 -13.79 -9.98
N ARG A 109 3.04 -12.56 -9.92
CA ARG A 109 3.38 -11.62 -8.86
C ARG A 109 3.02 -12.19 -7.48
N ILE A 110 1.79 -12.72 -7.30
CA ILE A 110 1.35 -13.35 -6.04
C ILE A 110 2.26 -14.53 -5.66
N LYS A 111 2.53 -15.43 -6.60
CA LYS A 111 3.41 -16.58 -6.37
C LYS A 111 4.83 -16.18 -5.99
N SER A 112 5.25 -15.01 -6.40
CA SER A 112 6.60 -14.50 -6.12
C SER A 112 6.77 -13.91 -4.71
N VAL A 113 5.67 -13.65 -3.97
CA VAL A 113 5.70 -13.08 -2.62
C VAL A 113 6.34 -14.06 -1.65
N LYS A 114 7.24 -13.57 -0.82
CA LYS A 114 7.94 -14.33 0.23
C LYS A 114 7.71 -13.70 1.60
N ILE A 115 7.99 -14.46 2.65
CA ILE A 115 8.01 -13.94 4.03
C ILE A 115 8.95 -12.73 4.10
N ASN A 116 8.52 -11.69 4.80
CA ASN A 116 9.15 -10.38 4.93
C ASN A 116 9.12 -9.49 3.68
N ASP A 117 8.46 -9.87 2.60
CA ASP A 117 8.18 -8.92 1.52
C ASP A 117 7.10 -7.92 1.96
N ALA A 118 7.17 -6.67 1.47
CA ALA A 118 6.10 -5.71 1.64
C ALA A 118 5.08 -5.90 0.51
N VAL A 119 3.82 -6.15 0.86
CA VAL A 119 2.73 -6.32 -0.09
C VAL A 119 1.87 -5.07 -0.08
N ILE A 120 1.92 -4.26 -1.14
CA ILE A 120 1.05 -3.09 -1.30
C ILE A 120 -0.35 -3.59 -1.63
N ILE A 121 -1.32 -3.17 -0.80
CA ILE A 121 -2.73 -3.54 -0.92
C ILE A 121 -3.61 -2.38 -1.34
N ILE A 122 -3.22 -1.15 -1.00
CA ILE A 122 -3.93 0.07 -1.35
C ILE A 122 -2.92 1.11 -1.83
N LYS A 123 -3.21 1.73 -2.95
CA LYS A 123 -2.57 2.95 -3.42
C LYS A 123 -3.59 4.07 -3.47
N GLY A 124 -3.14 5.28 -3.27
CA GLY A 124 -4.00 6.42 -3.34
C GLY A 124 -3.28 7.75 -3.30
N VAL A 125 -4.09 8.79 -3.21
CA VAL A 125 -3.64 10.16 -3.00
C VAL A 125 -4.32 10.71 -1.76
N TYR A 126 -3.72 11.73 -1.17
CA TYR A 126 -4.30 12.41 -0.02
C TYR A 126 -4.34 13.92 -0.21
N VAL A 127 -5.30 14.53 0.45
CA VAL A 127 -5.39 15.99 0.58
C VAL A 127 -5.26 16.34 2.04
N VAL A 128 -4.36 17.26 2.36
CA VAL A 128 -4.21 17.79 3.72
C VAL A 128 -5.38 18.71 4.01
N ILE A 129 -6.10 18.41 5.07
CA ILE A 129 -7.15 19.29 5.59
C ILE A 129 -6.48 20.26 6.55
N PRO A 130 -6.64 21.59 6.37
CA PRO A 130 -6.10 22.56 7.32
C PRO A 130 -6.65 22.30 8.72
N GLY A 131 -5.78 21.98 9.66
CA GLY A 131 -6.14 21.63 11.04
C GLY A 131 -5.45 22.51 12.06
N LYS A 132 -5.54 22.13 13.33
CA LYS A 132 -4.84 22.77 14.45
C LYS A 132 -3.35 22.45 14.39
N GLU A 133 -2.51 23.32 14.97
CA GLU A 133 -1.04 23.26 14.87
C GLU A 133 -0.37 21.91 15.19
N ASP A 134 -1.02 21.08 16.02
CA ASP A 134 -0.45 19.81 16.50
C ASP A 134 -1.01 18.55 15.78
N ASN A 135 -2.01 18.71 14.89
CA ASN A 135 -2.67 17.59 14.22
C ASN A 135 -2.70 17.82 12.71
N VAL A 136 -2.52 16.74 11.97
CA VAL A 136 -2.63 16.75 10.51
C VAL A 136 -3.72 15.76 10.10
N ASP A 137 -4.73 16.28 9.43
CA ASP A 137 -5.81 15.48 8.89
C ASP A 137 -5.57 15.24 7.39
N LEU A 138 -5.59 13.98 6.99
CA LEU A 138 -5.42 13.58 5.60
C LEU A 138 -6.73 12.96 5.09
N ASN A 139 -7.38 13.63 4.15
CA ASN A 139 -8.51 13.03 3.44
C ASN A 139 -7.97 12.07 2.37
N ILE A 140 -8.40 10.82 2.43
CA ILE A 140 -7.84 9.73 1.65
C ILE A 140 -8.71 9.40 0.43
N PHE A 141 -8.07 9.28 -0.72
CA PHE A 141 -8.68 8.84 -1.97
C PHE A 141 -7.93 7.61 -2.46
N MET A 142 -8.61 6.49 -2.65
CA MET A 142 -8.00 5.33 -3.29
C MET A 142 -7.89 5.54 -4.79
N THR A 143 -6.79 5.09 -5.37
CA THR A 143 -6.63 5.09 -6.82
C THR A 143 -7.20 3.80 -7.40
N LYS A 144 -8.18 3.93 -8.30
CA LYS A 144 -8.68 2.81 -9.11
C LYS A 144 -8.30 3.01 -10.58
N ILE A 145 -8.00 1.91 -11.24
CA ILE A 145 -7.71 1.91 -12.67
C ILE A 145 -9.03 1.62 -13.41
N LEU A 146 -9.56 2.62 -14.11
CA LEU A 146 -10.73 2.49 -14.96
C LEU A 146 -10.33 2.76 -16.42
N LYS A 147 -10.44 1.76 -17.28
CA LYS A 147 -10.09 1.86 -18.72
C LYS A 147 -8.67 2.40 -18.97
N GLY A 148 -7.71 1.99 -18.12
CA GLY A 148 -6.32 2.42 -18.23
C GLY A 148 -6.02 3.83 -17.70
N MET A 149 -6.98 4.48 -17.05
CA MET A 149 -6.79 5.76 -16.37
C MET A 149 -6.83 5.58 -14.87
N GLU A 150 -5.90 6.20 -14.17
CA GLU A 150 -5.90 6.27 -12.71
C GLU A 150 -6.89 7.35 -12.26
N ILE A 151 -7.91 6.94 -11.51
CA ILE A 151 -8.96 7.82 -11.01
C ILE A 151 -8.96 7.79 -9.49
N PRO A 152 -8.78 8.94 -8.80
CA PRO A 152 -8.93 9.01 -7.35
C PRO A 152 -10.40 8.89 -6.97
N ILE A 153 -10.73 7.91 -6.12
CA ILE A 153 -12.07 7.67 -5.61
C ILE A 153 -12.10 8.03 -4.13
N PRO A 154 -13.01 8.93 -3.69
CA PRO A 154 -13.17 9.25 -2.28
C PRO A 154 -13.50 8.00 -1.48
N THR A 155 -12.76 7.76 -0.41
CA THR A 155 -13.02 6.65 0.52
C THR A 155 -13.98 7.05 1.63
N GLY A 156 -14.15 8.36 1.87
CA GLY A 156 -14.79 8.88 3.07
C GLY A 156 -13.93 8.72 4.33
N THR A 157 -12.69 8.27 4.19
CA THR A 157 -11.76 8.05 5.31
C THR A 157 -10.88 9.27 5.50
N VAL A 158 -10.80 9.74 6.75
CA VAL A 158 -9.85 10.75 7.18
C VAL A 158 -8.87 10.11 8.15
N PHE A 159 -7.59 10.24 7.88
CA PHE A 159 -6.53 9.89 8.81
C PHE A 159 -6.19 11.09 9.67
N HIS A 160 -6.36 10.97 10.98
CA HIS A 160 -5.92 11.94 11.96
C HIS A 160 -4.54 11.55 12.46
N LEU A 161 -3.55 12.38 12.13
CA LEU A 161 -2.15 12.19 12.55
C LEU A 161 -1.85 13.16 13.69
N PHE A 162 -1.39 12.64 14.80
CA PHE A 162 -1.05 13.44 15.98
C PHE A 162 0.17 12.88 16.72
N ASN A 163 0.72 13.65 17.67
CA ASN A 163 1.98 13.31 18.34
C ASN A 163 3.13 13.05 17.35
N ILE A 164 3.16 13.83 16.26
CA ILE A 164 4.09 13.61 15.15
C ILE A 164 5.49 14.04 15.59
N ALA A 165 6.41 13.09 15.64
CA ALA A 165 7.82 13.28 15.91
C ALA A 165 8.64 12.62 14.78
N LYS A 166 9.95 12.79 14.80
CA LYS A 166 10.85 12.25 13.77
C LYS A 166 10.69 10.73 13.58
N ASP A 167 10.52 10.01 14.68
CA ASP A 167 10.55 8.53 14.69
C ASP A 167 9.24 7.90 15.20
N SER A 168 8.24 8.71 15.52
CA SER A 168 6.95 8.23 16.02
C SER A 168 5.81 9.14 15.63
N MET A 169 4.63 8.57 15.49
CA MET A 169 3.36 9.29 15.41
C MET A 169 2.22 8.38 15.87
N THR A 170 1.06 8.98 16.10
CA THR A 170 -0.18 8.25 16.33
C THR A 170 -1.11 8.52 15.16
N LEU A 171 -1.76 7.47 14.66
CA LEU A 171 -2.76 7.52 13.62
C LEU A 171 -4.09 7.07 14.18
N ASP A 172 -5.12 7.83 13.91
CA ASP A 172 -6.52 7.49 14.14
C ASP A 172 -7.30 7.62 12.83
N ASN A 173 -8.38 6.88 12.71
CA ASN A 173 -9.20 6.87 11.51
C ASN A 173 -10.67 7.04 11.93
N GLU A 174 -11.34 8.03 11.34
CA GLU A 174 -12.76 8.32 11.65
C GLU A 174 -13.70 7.15 11.38
N ALA A 175 -13.33 6.19 10.55
CA ALA A 175 -14.14 5.00 10.30
C ALA A 175 -14.22 4.05 11.51
N GLY A 176 -13.47 4.30 12.56
CA GLY A 176 -13.52 3.53 13.82
C GLY A 176 -12.81 2.17 13.77
N ASP A 177 -12.20 1.83 12.63
CA ASP A 177 -11.50 0.55 12.47
C ASP A 177 -10.12 0.54 13.15
N VAL A 178 -9.56 1.72 13.35
CA VAL A 178 -8.24 1.92 13.94
C VAL A 178 -8.28 3.11 14.90
N GLU A 179 -8.19 2.86 16.19
CA GLU A 179 -8.11 3.89 17.22
C GLU A 179 -6.69 3.98 17.78
N ASN A 180 -6.12 5.18 17.78
CA ASN A 180 -4.83 5.49 18.42
C ASN A 180 -3.69 4.53 18.05
N LEU A 181 -3.57 4.17 16.78
CA LEU A 181 -2.53 3.28 16.30
C LEU A 181 -1.15 3.93 16.47
N GLN A 182 -0.33 3.35 17.33
CA GLN A 182 1.04 3.79 17.54
C GLN A 182 1.92 3.34 16.38
N MET A 183 2.70 4.27 15.83
CA MET A 183 3.54 4.03 14.68
C MET A 183 4.98 4.49 14.92
N LYS A 184 5.92 3.77 14.34
CA LYS A 184 7.34 4.14 14.28
C LYS A 184 7.76 4.41 12.84
N SER A 185 8.73 5.28 12.64
CA SER A 185 9.36 5.39 11.33
C SER A 185 9.99 4.03 10.95
N LEU A 186 9.97 3.69 9.67
CA LEU A 186 10.58 2.45 9.19
C LEU A 186 12.06 2.36 9.59
N SER A 187 12.79 3.48 9.52
CA SER A 187 14.19 3.57 9.89
C SER A 187 14.44 3.25 11.37
N SER A 188 13.49 3.57 12.26
CA SER A 188 13.61 3.30 13.71
C SER A 188 13.01 1.96 14.14
N SER A 189 12.24 1.30 13.27
CA SER A 189 11.54 0.05 13.59
C SER A 189 12.46 -1.17 13.70
N GLY A 190 13.63 -1.13 13.04
CA GLY A 190 14.55 -2.26 12.96
C GLY A 190 14.06 -3.40 12.05
N LEU A 191 12.91 -3.25 11.39
CA LEU A 191 12.37 -4.25 10.47
C LEU A 191 13.22 -4.34 9.20
N LYS A 192 13.44 -5.56 8.75
CA LYS A 192 14.06 -5.84 7.46
C LYS A 192 12.98 -6.24 6.47
N ILE A 193 12.78 -5.41 5.47
CA ILE A 193 11.85 -5.66 4.38
C ILE A 193 12.62 -6.32 3.22
N GLY A 194 12.03 -7.36 2.63
CA GLY A 194 12.50 -7.97 1.40
C GLY A 194 12.22 -7.07 0.19
N LYS A 195 11.59 -7.60 -0.84
CA LYS A 195 11.12 -6.78 -1.97
C LYS A 195 9.73 -6.20 -1.67
N THR A 196 9.35 -5.18 -2.43
CA THR A 196 7.97 -4.69 -2.47
C THR A 196 7.23 -5.32 -3.64
N VAL A 197 6.03 -5.83 -3.37
CA VAL A 197 5.15 -6.42 -4.38
C VAL A 197 3.83 -5.65 -4.39
N ASP A 198 3.50 -5.10 -5.54
CA ASP A 198 2.26 -4.34 -5.71
C ASP A 198 1.12 -5.25 -6.13
N LEU A 199 0.10 -5.35 -5.28
CA LEU A 199 -1.14 -6.09 -5.52
C LEU A 199 -2.37 -5.18 -5.36
N SER A 200 -2.20 -3.87 -5.32
CA SER A 200 -3.29 -2.91 -5.08
C SER A 200 -4.38 -2.95 -6.16
N GLU A 201 -4.02 -3.35 -7.37
CA GLU A 201 -4.97 -3.49 -8.50
C GLU A 201 -5.97 -4.63 -8.29
N ILE A 202 -5.58 -5.68 -7.54
CA ILE A 202 -6.43 -6.85 -7.28
C ILE A 202 -7.23 -6.68 -5.99
N LEU A 203 -6.62 -6.04 -5.00
CA LEU A 203 -7.13 -6.02 -3.63
C LEU A 203 -7.97 -4.76 -3.34
N GLY A 204 -7.92 -3.77 -4.25
CA GLY A 204 -8.68 -2.53 -4.17
C GLY A 204 -10.10 -2.60 -4.80
N GLU A 205 -10.57 -3.81 -5.17
CA GLU A 205 -11.93 -4.02 -5.68
C GLU A 205 -12.96 -4.28 -4.59
#